data_c0625f14ac29fc6abab74d442d6d39ef
#
_entry.id   c0625f14ac29fc6abab74d442d6d39ef
#
_cell.length_a   1.000
_cell.length_b   1.000
_cell.length_c   1.000
_cell.angle_alpha   90.00
_cell.angle_beta   90.00
_cell.angle_gamma   90.00
#
_symmetry.space_group_name_H-M   'P 1'
#
loop_
_entity.id
_entity.type
_entity.pdbx_description
1 polymer ?
#
loop_
_entity_poly.entity_id
_entity_poly.type
_entity_poly.pdbx_seq_one_letter_code
_entity_poly.pdbx_strand_id
1 'polypeptide(L)'
;MKFNDTIKQVMKRDIVYTTEDERLTDVIFKMSNAETDIAVVKFKDDIVGVITETDIYFALVKEVFPEVSRVIEDMHVIDIMRGPRAKEVMASCDPLGWHPCVDTYEDDTIENAIRIMQRSGLHHLLVLDKKNTLVGTLSSHDIIKSFNRRKVQTKKK
;
A
#
# COMPACT_ATOMS: atom_id res chain seq x y z
N MET A 1 17.65 -1.59 -14.08
CA MET A 1 16.99 -0.40 -13.55
C MET A 1 18.07 0.61 -13.19
N LYS A 2 17.88 1.83 -13.63
CA LYS A 2 18.68 2.96 -13.14
C LYS A 2 17.79 3.68 -12.11
N PHE A 3 18.40 4.27 -11.09
CA PHE A 3 17.64 5.04 -10.10
C PHE A 3 16.87 6.22 -10.72
N ASN A 4 17.28 6.64 -11.93
CA ASN A 4 16.60 7.67 -12.73
C ASN A 4 15.43 7.13 -13.59
N ASP A 5 15.15 5.80 -13.57
CA ASP A 5 13.95 5.28 -14.23
C ASP A 5 12.71 5.82 -13.51
N THR A 6 11.63 6.04 -14.27
CA THR A 6 10.39 6.61 -13.70
C THR A 6 9.55 5.56 -13.01
N ILE A 7 8.77 6.00 -12.02
CA ILE A 7 7.88 5.16 -11.21
C ILE A 7 6.88 4.40 -12.10
N LYS A 8 6.35 5.04 -13.14
CA LYS A 8 5.40 4.43 -14.09
C LYS A 8 5.89 3.16 -14.79
N GLN A 9 7.19 2.92 -14.80
CA GLN A 9 7.79 1.71 -15.38
C GLN A 9 7.79 0.52 -14.43
N VAL A 10 7.54 0.77 -13.14
CA VAL A 10 7.67 -0.21 -12.06
C VAL A 10 6.39 -0.40 -11.27
N MET A 11 5.58 0.66 -11.13
CA MET A 11 4.34 0.65 -10.37
C MET A 11 3.34 -0.39 -10.86
N LYS A 12 2.45 -0.81 -9.98
CA LYS A 12 1.26 -1.58 -10.31
C LYS A 12 0.12 -0.63 -10.67
N ARG A 13 -0.57 -0.91 -11.78
CA ARG A 13 -1.73 -0.13 -12.24
C ARG A 13 -3.06 -0.75 -11.80
N ASP A 14 -3.07 -2.04 -11.51
CA ASP A 14 -4.25 -2.75 -11.03
C ASP A 14 -4.41 -2.47 -9.53
N ILE A 15 -5.27 -1.49 -9.21
CA ILE A 15 -5.50 -1.05 -7.84
C ILE A 15 -6.64 -1.86 -7.25
N VAL A 16 -6.39 -2.50 -6.11
CA VAL A 16 -7.45 -3.14 -5.32
C VAL A 16 -8.14 -2.08 -4.48
N TYR A 17 -9.45 -1.99 -4.63
CA TYR A 17 -10.30 -1.12 -3.83
C TYR A 17 -11.13 -1.94 -2.84
N THR A 18 -11.36 -1.34 -1.67
CA THR A 18 -12.20 -1.86 -0.61
C THR A 18 -12.97 -0.73 0.06
N THR A 19 -13.90 -1.07 0.95
CA THR A 19 -14.66 -0.12 1.76
C THR A 19 -14.39 -0.34 3.24
N GLU A 20 -14.74 0.64 4.08
CA GLU A 20 -14.47 0.59 5.53
C GLU A 20 -15.20 -0.56 6.23
N ASP A 21 -16.38 -0.92 5.73
CA ASP A 21 -17.29 -1.94 6.28
C ASP A 21 -17.08 -3.32 5.68
N GLU A 22 -16.17 -3.47 4.73
CA GLU A 22 -15.87 -4.78 4.14
C GLU A 22 -15.13 -5.66 5.16
N ARG A 23 -15.44 -6.97 5.15
CA ARG A 23 -14.76 -7.93 6.02
C ARG A 23 -13.29 -8.05 5.67
N LEU A 24 -12.46 -8.17 6.68
CA LEU A 24 -11.01 -8.27 6.47
C LEU A 24 -10.63 -9.50 5.66
N THR A 25 -11.31 -10.62 5.85
CA THR A 25 -11.12 -11.86 5.08
C THR A 25 -11.36 -11.66 3.58
N ASP A 26 -12.36 -10.85 3.20
CA ASP A 26 -12.67 -10.58 1.78
C ASP A 26 -11.60 -9.71 1.14
N VAL A 27 -11.07 -8.75 1.89
CA VAL A 27 -9.96 -7.90 1.41
C VAL A 27 -8.67 -8.70 1.26
N ILE A 28 -8.36 -9.58 2.21
CA ILE A 28 -7.22 -10.51 2.10
C ILE A 28 -7.33 -11.34 0.83
N PHE A 29 -8.52 -11.87 0.54
CA PHE A 29 -8.76 -12.64 -0.67
C PHE A 29 -8.56 -11.80 -1.95
N LYS A 30 -9.08 -10.56 -1.99
CA LYS A 30 -8.88 -9.63 -3.12
C LYS A 30 -7.39 -9.32 -3.34
N MET A 31 -6.67 -8.98 -2.26
CA MET A 31 -5.25 -8.66 -2.32
C MET A 31 -4.41 -9.84 -2.78
N SER A 32 -4.70 -11.04 -2.28
CA SER A 32 -4.03 -12.27 -2.66
C SER A 32 -4.22 -12.60 -4.15
N ASN A 33 -5.46 -12.51 -4.65
CA ASN A 33 -5.75 -12.78 -6.06
C ASN A 33 -5.12 -11.75 -7.01
N ALA A 34 -5.00 -10.51 -6.59
CA ALA A 34 -4.37 -9.44 -7.36
C ALA A 34 -2.83 -9.40 -7.17
N GLU A 35 -2.27 -10.31 -6.36
CA GLU A 35 -0.85 -10.32 -5.99
C GLU A 35 -0.36 -8.94 -5.54
N THR A 36 -1.19 -8.23 -4.75
CA THR A 36 -0.86 -6.89 -4.23
C THR A 36 -0.72 -6.92 -2.71
N ASP A 37 0.13 -6.06 -2.21
CA ASP A 37 0.44 -5.87 -0.80
C ASP A 37 -0.24 -4.61 -0.20
N ILE A 38 -1.13 -3.97 -0.98
CA ILE A 38 -1.89 -2.79 -0.57
C ILE A 38 -3.27 -2.77 -1.24
N ALA A 39 -4.29 -2.37 -0.48
CA ALA A 39 -5.60 -2.02 -0.98
C ALA A 39 -5.98 -0.59 -0.57
N VAL A 40 -6.68 0.12 -1.43
CA VAL A 40 -7.12 1.50 -1.23
C VAL A 40 -8.55 1.49 -0.70
N VAL A 41 -8.76 2.14 0.44
CA VAL A 41 -10.07 2.21 1.09
C VAL A 41 -10.83 3.43 0.57
N LYS A 42 -12.03 3.19 0.07
CA LYS A 42 -12.93 4.23 -0.41
C LYS A 42 -14.17 4.36 0.47
N PHE A 43 -14.62 5.60 0.60
CA PHE A 43 -15.94 5.93 1.08
C PHE A 43 -16.62 6.80 0.02
N LYS A 44 -17.65 6.28 -0.66
CA LYS A 44 -18.21 6.86 -1.89
C LYS A 44 -17.08 6.97 -2.95
N ASP A 45 -16.82 8.17 -3.43
CA ASP A 45 -15.78 8.44 -4.44
C ASP A 45 -14.43 8.88 -3.83
N ASP A 46 -14.40 9.15 -2.53
CA ASP A 46 -13.21 9.65 -1.84
C ASP A 46 -12.32 8.50 -1.35
N ILE A 47 -11.01 8.69 -1.45
CA ILE A 47 -10.03 7.82 -0.81
C ILE A 47 -9.94 8.25 0.65
N VAL A 48 -10.27 7.32 1.56
CA VAL A 48 -10.30 7.58 3.01
C VAL A 48 -9.23 6.82 3.78
N GLY A 49 -8.49 5.98 3.12
CA GLY A 49 -7.41 5.23 3.74
C GLY A 49 -6.78 4.18 2.85
N VAL A 50 -5.93 3.39 3.45
CA VAL A 50 -5.31 2.20 2.86
C VAL A 50 -5.24 1.10 3.91
N ILE A 51 -5.10 -0.12 3.42
CA ILE A 51 -4.77 -1.29 4.21
C ILE A 51 -3.61 -2.01 3.53
N THR A 52 -2.61 -2.42 4.30
CA THR A 52 -1.41 -3.07 3.78
C THR A 52 -1.27 -4.49 4.32
N GLU A 53 -0.48 -5.31 3.64
CA GLU A 53 -0.10 -6.65 4.14
C GLU A 53 0.45 -6.59 5.58
N THR A 54 1.22 -5.55 5.90
CA THR A 54 1.77 -5.34 7.24
C THR A 54 0.66 -5.12 8.29
N ASP A 55 -0.39 -4.36 7.95
CA ASP A 55 -1.51 -4.12 8.86
C ASP A 55 -2.28 -5.42 9.14
N ILE A 56 -2.49 -6.23 8.09
CA ILE A 56 -3.10 -7.56 8.18
C ILE A 56 -2.23 -8.49 9.03
N TYR A 57 -0.91 -8.49 8.78
CA TYR A 57 0.03 -9.30 9.58
C TYR A 57 -0.04 -8.97 11.07
N PHE A 58 -0.08 -7.69 11.44
CA PHE A 58 -0.22 -7.31 12.85
C PHE A 58 -1.58 -7.70 13.44
N ALA A 59 -2.65 -7.69 12.65
CA ALA A 59 -3.94 -8.21 13.10
C ALA A 59 -3.86 -9.72 13.39
N LEU A 60 -3.22 -10.50 12.51
CA LEU A 60 -2.97 -11.93 12.72
C LEU A 60 -2.10 -12.22 13.95
N VAL A 61 -1.06 -11.40 14.19
CA VAL A 61 -0.21 -11.56 15.39
C VAL A 61 -1.02 -11.35 16.66
N LYS A 62 -1.93 -10.38 16.68
CA LYS A 62 -2.83 -10.15 17.81
C LYS A 62 -3.75 -11.36 18.08
N GLU A 63 -4.15 -12.09 17.04
CA GLU A 63 -4.97 -13.30 17.17
C GLU A 63 -4.21 -14.47 17.82
N VAL A 64 -2.93 -14.61 17.53
CA VAL A 64 -2.05 -15.64 18.10
C VAL A 64 -1.82 -15.42 19.61
N PHE A 65 -1.95 -14.18 20.08
CA PHE A 65 -1.82 -13.80 21.48
C PHE A 65 -3.19 -13.45 22.08
N PRO A 66 -3.91 -14.40 22.70
CA PRO A 66 -5.34 -14.31 23.02
C PRO A 66 -5.72 -13.27 24.07
N GLU A 67 -4.80 -12.50 24.61
CA GLU A 67 -5.07 -11.37 25.51
C GLU A 67 -5.66 -10.15 24.77
N VAL A 68 -5.69 -10.19 23.41
CA VAL A 68 -6.22 -9.12 22.56
C VAL A 68 -7.25 -9.73 21.60
N SER A 69 -8.43 -9.99 22.11
CA SER A 69 -9.43 -10.81 21.47
C SER A 69 -10.31 -10.09 20.45
N ARG A 70 -9.92 -10.15 19.19
CA ARG A 70 -10.86 -10.18 18.06
C ARG A 70 -10.39 -11.21 17.05
N VAL A 71 -11.25 -12.14 16.71
CA VAL A 71 -11.01 -13.14 15.66
C VAL A 71 -11.02 -12.40 14.32
N ILE A 72 -10.05 -12.68 13.45
CA ILE A 72 -9.88 -11.98 12.16
C ILE A 72 -11.16 -12.05 11.30
N GLU A 73 -11.95 -13.12 11.45
CA GLU A 73 -13.22 -13.32 10.76
C GLU A 73 -14.28 -12.28 11.16
N ASP A 74 -14.18 -11.70 12.34
CA ASP A 74 -15.09 -10.66 12.82
C ASP A 74 -14.59 -9.24 12.58
N MET A 75 -13.39 -9.11 12.01
CA MET A 75 -12.78 -7.80 11.73
C MET A 75 -13.24 -7.24 10.39
N HIS A 76 -13.36 -5.91 10.37
CA HIS A 76 -13.62 -5.14 9.17
C HIS A 76 -12.42 -4.23 8.86
N VAL A 77 -12.36 -3.71 7.64
CA VAL A 77 -11.28 -2.82 7.18
C VAL A 77 -11.07 -1.65 8.14
N ILE A 78 -12.16 -1.02 8.64
CA ILE A 78 -12.10 0.11 9.58
C ILE A 78 -11.36 -0.20 10.87
N ASP A 79 -11.24 -1.46 11.26
CA ASP A 79 -10.59 -1.86 12.51
C ASP A 79 -9.06 -1.77 12.42
N ILE A 80 -8.48 -1.85 11.21
CA ILE A 80 -7.03 -1.89 11.00
C ILE A 80 -6.51 -0.96 9.91
N MET A 81 -7.39 -0.33 9.11
CA MET A 81 -6.96 0.58 8.04
C MET A 81 -6.18 1.77 8.61
N ARG A 82 -5.35 2.36 7.78
CA ARG A 82 -4.67 3.64 8.05
C ARG A 82 -5.37 4.76 7.28
N GLY A 83 -5.57 5.87 7.95
CA GLY A 83 -6.17 7.05 7.31
C GLY A 83 -6.91 7.92 8.31
N PRO A 84 -7.44 9.08 7.86
CA PRO A 84 -8.11 10.06 8.73
C PRO A 84 -9.36 9.50 9.43
N ARG A 85 -9.91 8.38 8.94
CA ARG A 85 -11.10 7.73 9.52
C ARG A 85 -10.77 6.45 10.28
N ALA A 86 -9.50 6.09 10.43
CA ALA A 86 -9.09 4.93 11.20
C ALA A 86 -9.54 5.04 12.67
N LYS A 87 -10.02 3.93 13.24
CA LYS A 87 -10.45 3.88 14.66
C LYS A 87 -9.27 4.06 15.62
N GLU A 88 -8.14 3.49 15.27
CA GLU A 88 -6.88 3.70 15.99
C GLU A 88 -6.02 4.64 15.18
N VAL A 89 -5.66 5.77 15.75
CA VAL A 89 -4.67 6.68 15.18
C VAL A 89 -3.30 6.01 15.33
N MET A 90 -3.00 5.06 14.46
CA MET A 90 -1.63 4.63 14.28
C MET A 90 -0.88 5.80 13.68
N ALA A 91 0.26 6.12 14.27
CA ALA A 91 1.09 7.27 13.95
C ALA A 91 1.01 7.61 12.46
N SER A 92 0.32 8.69 12.15
CA SER A 92 0.17 9.18 10.80
C SER A 92 1.56 9.48 10.26
N CYS A 93 1.81 9.07 9.05
CA CYS A 93 3.08 9.37 8.36
C CYS A 93 3.25 10.86 8.06
N ASP A 94 2.19 11.63 8.27
CA ASP A 94 2.15 13.07 8.16
C ASP A 94 1.84 13.66 9.55
N PRO A 95 2.68 14.60 10.05
CA PRO A 95 2.41 15.34 11.28
C PRO A 95 1.04 16.05 11.29
N LEU A 96 0.44 16.27 10.13
CA LEU A 96 -0.86 16.90 9.96
C LEU A 96 -2.02 15.87 9.82
N GLY A 97 -1.75 14.58 9.77
CA GLY A 97 -2.76 13.51 9.78
C GLY A 97 -3.64 13.41 8.52
N TRP A 98 -3.23 14.03 7.41
CA TRP A 98 -4.06 14.15 6.21
C TRP A 98 -3.84 13.04 5.19
N HIS A 99 -2.65 12.43 5.18
CA HIS A 99 -2.31 11.41 4.20
C HIS A 99 -2.07 10.05 4.86
N PRO A 100 -2.95 9.09 4.64
CA PRO A 100 -2.78 7.73 5.14
C PRO A 100 -1.59 7.00 4.51
N CYS A 101 -1.17 7.49 3.36
CA CYS A 101 0.04 7.08 2.65
C CYS A 101 0.70 8.30 2.06
N VAL A 102 2.01 8.26 1.99
CA VAL A 102 2.74 9.25 1.22
C VAL A 102 2.51 8.93 -0.26
N ASP A 103 2.12 9.92 -1.00
CA ASP A 103 1.94 9.85 -2.44
C ASP A 103 3.22 10.28 -3.19
N THR A 104 3.26 9.90 -4.45
CA THR A 104 4.29 10.28 -5.41
C THR A 104 3.67 10.37 -6.80
N TYR A 105 4.37 10.95 -7.76
CA TYR A 105 3.88 11.05 -9.13
C TYR A 105 4.46 9.96 -10.02
N GLU A 106 3.68 9.52 -11.02
CA GLU A 106 4.11 8.46 -11.93
C GLU A 106 5.37 8.83 -12.74
N ASP A 107 5.60 10.12 -12.97
CA ASP A 107 6.79 10.65 -13.69
C ASP A 107 8.00 10.86 -12.75
N ASP A 108 7.85 10.73 -11.45
CA ASP A 108 8.95 10.78 -10.48
C ASP A 108 9.93 9.62 -10.68
N THR A 109 11.13 9.79 -10.15
CA THR A 109 12.18 8.77 -10.21
C THR A 109 12.04 7.73 -9.12
N ILE A 110 12.53 6.53 -9.38
CA ILE A 110 12.63 5.47 -8.37
C ILE A 110 13.50 5.92 -7.18
N GLU A 111 14.54 6.71 -7.43
CA GLU A 111 15.36 7.28 -6.35
C GLU A 111 14.52 8.13 -5.40
N ASN A 112 13.66 9.00 -5.95
CA ASN A 112 12.77 9.83 -5.14
C ASN A 112 11.81 8.98 -4.33
N ALA A 113 11.18 7.96 -4.93
CA ALA A 113 10.31 7.03 -4.21
C ALA A 113 11.03 6.35 -3.03
N ILE A 114 12.26 5.88 -3.23
CA ILE A 114 13.07 5.28 -2.15
C ILE A 114 13.34 6.30 -1.04
N ARG A 115 13.66 7.55 -1.38
CA ARG A 115 13.87 8.60 -0.37
C ARG A 115 12.61 8.91 0.43
N ILE A 116 11.45 8.94 -0.24
CA ILE A 116 10.16 9.12 0.42
C ILE A 116 9.90 7.96 1.39
N MET A 117 10.02 6.71 0.94
CA MET A 117 9.84 5.52 1.77
C MET A 117 10.79 5.52 2.98
N GLN A 118 12.05 5.87 2.78
CA GLN A 118 13.04 5.93 3.85
C GLN A 118 12.70 6.98 4.92
N ARG A 119 12.26 8.17 4.49
CA ARG A 119 11.92 9.26 5.41
C ARG A 119 10.63 9.02 6.18
N SER A 120 9.65 8.41 5.53
CA SER A 120 8.34 8.14 6.13
C SER A 120 8.29 6.83 6.93
N GLY A 121 9.27 5.94 6.77
CA GLY A 121 9.22 4.59 7.32
C GLY A 121 8.19 3.69 6.64
N LEU A 122 7.64 4.12 5.50
CA LEU A 122 6.64 3.38 4.73
C LEU A 122 7.31 2.52 3.65
N HIS A 123 6.64 1.44 3.30
CA HIS A 123 7.06 0.54 2.23
C HIS A 123 6.12 0.58 1.01
N HIS A 124 5.12 1.47 1.05
CA HIS A 124 4.08 1.61 0.03
C HIS A 124 3.82 3.08 -0.25
N LEU A 125 3.60 3.42 -1.53
CA LEU A 125 3.23 4.76 -1.98
C LEU A 125 2.01 4.65 -2.89
N LEU A 126 1.11 5.62 -2.79
CA LEU A 126 0.10 5.89 -3.81
C LEU A 126 0.74 6.66 -4.96
N VAL A 127 0.42 6.28 -6.18
CA VAL A 127 0.98 6.93 -7.38
C VAL A 127 -0.08 7.74 -8.09
N LEU A 128 0.16 9.03 -8.22
CA LEU A 128 -0.72 10.00 -8.85
C LEU A 128 -0.24 10.38 -10.25
N ASP A 129 -1.16 10.76 -11.10
CA ASP A 129 -0.85 11.46 -12.35
C ASP A 129 -0.75 12.98 -12.12
N LYS A 130 -0.45 13.73 -13.20
CA LYS A 130 -0.35 15.21 -13.17
C LYS A 130 -1.66 15.93 -12.82
N LYS A 131 -2.79 15.21 -12.83
CA LYS A 131 -4.11 15.74 -12.45
C LYS A 131 -4.48 15.38 -11.01
N ASN A 132 -3.53 14.84 -10.25
CA ASN A 132 -3.75 14.28 -8.90
C ASN A 132 -4.74 13.11 -8.87
N THR A 133 -4.88 12.38 -9.97
CA THR A 133 -5.68 11.16 -10.02
C THR A 133 -4.82 9.97 -9.61
N LEU A 134 -5.35 9.09 -8.75
CA LEU A 134 -4.68 7.86 -8.40
C LEU A 134 -4.61 6.93 -9.62
N VAL A 135 -3.40 6.58 -10.06
CA VAL A 135 -3.13 5.77 -11.26
C VAL A 135 -2.38 4.48 -10.98
N GLY A 136 -1.98 4.26 -9.73
CA GLY A 136 -1.30 3.03 -9.34
C GLY A 136 -0.82 3.05 -7.90
N THR A 137 -0.10 1.99 -7.56
CA THR A 137 0.59 1.83 -6.28
C THR A 137 2.03 1.39 -6.54
N LEU A 138 2.93 1.71 -5.63
CA LEU A 138 4.33 1.29 -5.67
C LEU A 138 4.75 0.79 -4.30
N SER A 139 5.26 -0.43 -4.25
CA SER A 139 5.84 -0.97 -3.03
C SER A 139 7.36 -1.14 -3.14
N SER A 140 8.04 -1.27 -1.99
CA SER A 140 9.45 -1.65 -1.95
C SER A 140 9.69 -2.99 -2.64
N HIS A 141 8.72 -3.92 -2.57
CA HIS A 141 8.75 -5.20 -3.27
C HIS A 141 8.76 -5.03 -4.80
N ASP A 142 7.94 -4.12 -5.35
CA ASP A 142 7.91 -3.83 -6.79
C ASP A 142 9.25 -3.28 -7.26
N ILE A 143 9.86 -2.40 -6.47
CA ILE A 143 11.20 -1.87 -6.74
C ILE A 143 12.22 -3.03 -6.77
N ILE A 144 12.26 -3.88 -5.75
CA ILE A 144 13.19 -5.03 -5.69
C ILE A 144 12.96 -5.98 -6.86
N LYS A 145 11.71 -6.30 -7.17
CA LYS A 145 11.32 -7.18 -8.29
C LYS A 145 11.81 -6.65 -9.64
N SER A 146 11.81 -5.34 -9.82
CA SER A 146 12.26 -4.69 -11.05
C SER A 146 13.77 -4.88 -11.30
N PHE A 147 14.59 -4.98 -10.26
CA PHE A 147 16.02 -5.29 -10.38
C PHE A 147 16.27 -6.71 -10.94
N ASN A 148 15.44 -7.67 -10.57
CA ASN A 148 15.60 -9.05 -11.01
C ASN A 148 15.19 -9.27 -12.47
N ARG A 149 14.18 -8.56 -12.99
CA ARG A 149 13.70 -8.72 -14.37
C ARG A 149 14.77 -8.41 -15.42
N ARG A 150 15.73 -7.53 -15.15
CA ARG A 150 16.82 -7.17 -16.10
C ARG A 150 17.98 -8.16 -16.09
N LYS A 151 18.29 -8.83 -14.98
CA LYS A 151 19.32 -9.86 -14.96
C LYS A 151 18.99 -11.05 -15.88
N VAL A 152 17.70 -11.31 -16.12
CA VAL A 152 17.24 -12.39 -17.00
C VAL A 152 17.39 -12.01 -18.49
N GLN A 153 17.21 -10.73 -18.84
CA GLN A 153 17.34 -10.26 -20.22
C GLN A 153 18.81 -10.10 -20.69
N THR A 154 19.73 -9.81 -19.76
CA THR A 154 21.16 -9.69 -20.08
C THR A 154 21.86 -11.04 -20.26
N LYS A 155 21.27 -12.15 -19.81
CA LYS A 155 21.80 -13.52 -20.00
C LYS A 155 21.31 -14.19 -21.30
N LYS A 156 20.47 -13.54 -22.09
CA LYS A 156 19.93 -14.05 -23.36
C LYS A 156 20.55 -13.36 -24.59
N LYS A 157 21.69 -12.68 -24.48
CA LYS A 157 22.48 -12.16 -25.61
C LYS A 157 23.81 -12.87 -25.70
#